data_489fc447d05ce9f43cdb245febaed809
#
_entry.id   489fc447d05ce9f43cdb245febaed809
#
_cell.length_a   1.000
_cell.length_b   1.000
_cell.length_c   1.000
_cell.angle_alpha   90.00
_cell.angle_beta   90.00
_cell.angle_gamma   90.00
#
_symmetry.space_group_name_H-M   'P 1'
#
loop_
_entity.id
_entity.type
_entity.pdbx_description
1 polymer ?
#
loop_
_entity_poly.entity_id
_entity_poly.type
_entity_poly.pdbx_seq_one_letter_code
_entity_poly.pdbx_strand_id
1 'polypeptide(L)'
;MRIGMGYDVHRLQEGCKLIMGGVEIPYEKGLLGHSDADVLVHAVMDALLGAAALGDIGKHFPDTDPAYKGISSILLLQKVGELLEEHCFLIENIDATIIAQAPKMRPHIDQMRQNMADALKIDVSQINVKATTEEGLGFTGAGEGISAQAICLLNSPMGLYDQNVTLSLIHISEPTRRVVIS
;
A
#
# COMPACT_ATOMS: atom_id res chain seq x y z
N MET A 1 7.45 -11.33 10.32
CA MET A 1 7.16 -9.91 9.98
C MET A 1 8.10 -9.45 8.86
N ARG A 2 7.60 -8.66 7.91
CA ARG A 2 8.35 -8.15 6.75
C ARG A 2 7.95 -6.70 6.50
N ILE A 3 8.94 -5.86 6.22
CA ILE A 3 8.75 -4.44 5.92
C ILE A 3 8.98 -4.24 4.42
N GLY A 4 8.13 -3.43 3.79
CA GLY A 4 8.32 -2.93 2.45
C GLY A 4 8.18 -1.43 2.39
N MET A 5 8.89 -0.82 1.44
CA MET A 5 8.80 0.61 1.14
C MET A 5 8.52 0.78 -0.35
N GLY A 6 7.59 1.67 -0.67
CA GLY A 6 7.28 2.09 -2.03
C GLY A 6 7.43 3.59 -2.19
N TYR A 7 7.81 3.99 -3.38
CA TYR A 7 7.91 5.37 -3.82
C TYR A 7 7.41 5.46 -5.26
N ASP A 8 6.57 6.46 -5.52
CA ASP A 8 6.15 6.77 -6.89
C ASP A 8 6.07 8.28 -7.10
N VAL A 9 6.15 8.71 -8.35
CA VAL A 9 6.08 10.11 -8.77
C VAL A 9 5.43 10.24 -10.13
N HIS A 10 4.50 11.18 -10.25
CA HIS A 10 3.87 11.52 -11.52
C HIS A 10 3.93 13.03 -11.77
N ARG A 11 4.06 13.38 -13.05
CA ARG A 11 4.05 14.78 -13.50
C ARG A 11 2.64 15.35 -13.45
N LEU A 12 2.51 16.59 -12.99
CA LEU A 12 1.27 17.38 -13.09
C LEU A 12 1.15 17.98 -14.50
N GLN A 13 -0.02 17.78 -15.13
CA GLN A 13 -0.31 18.24 -16.48
C GLN A 13 -1.75 18.74 -16.58
N GLU A 14 -1.96 19.81 -17.34
CA GLU A 14 -3.29 20.29 -17.71
C GLU A 14 -4.06 19.26 -18.55
N GLY A 15 -5.37 19.20 -18.39
CA GLY A 15 -6.23 18.25 -19.11
C GLY A 15 -6.25 16.81 -18.56
N CYS A 16 -5.44 16.52 -17.54
CA CYS A 16 -5.50 15.26 -16.80
C CYS A 16 -6.37 15.41 -15.55
N LYS A 17 -6.96 14.28 -15.11
CA LYS A 17 -7.65 14.23 -13.81
C LYS A 17 -6.62 14.03 -12.69
N LEU A 18 -6.89 14.62 -11.53
CA LEU A 18 -6.13 14.35 -10.31
C LEU A 18 -6.86 13.28 -9.50
N ILE A 19 -6.32 12.06 -9.52
CA ILE A 19 -6.85 10.94 -8.73
C ILE A 19 -5.81 10.57 -7.68
N MET A 20 -6.24 10.47 -6.43
CA MET A 20 -5.38 10.18 -5.30
C MET A 20 -6.11 9.27 -4.30
N GLY A 21 -5.58 8.09 -4.02
CA GLY A 21 -6.26 7.10 -3.18
C GLY A 21 -7.66 6.73 -3.70
N GLY A 22 -7.85 6.70 -5.03
CA GLY A 22 -9.12 6.47 -5.69
C GLY A 22 -10.12 7.62 -5.59
N VAL A 23 -9.71 8.80 -5.11
CA VAL A 23 -10.54 10.00 -5.02
C VAL A 23 -10.19 10.97 -6.13
N GLU A 24 -11.17 11.38 -6.94
CA GLU A 24 -10.99 12.46 -7.90
C GLU A 24 -11.03 13.81 -7.17
N ILE A 25 -9.91 14.51 -7.19
CA ILE A 25 -9.75 15.81 -6.51
C ILE A 25 -9.88 16.92 -7.53
N PRO A 26 -10.80 17.90 -7.34
CA PRO A 26 -10.91 19.06 -8.22
C PRO A 26 -9.62 19.89 -8.18
N TYR A 27 -8.95 19.97 -9.32
CA TYR A 27 -7.74 20.77 -9.49
C TYR A 27 -7.52 21.09 -10.97
N GLU A 28 -6.82 22.17 -11.27
CA GLU A 28 -6.55 22.64 -12.64
C GLU A 28 -5.65 21.68 -13.45
N LYS A 29 -4.83 20.90 -12.75
CA LYS A 29 -3.93 19.89 -13.31
C LYS A 29 -4.21 18.52 -12.70
N GLY A 30 -3.91 17.47 -13.42
CA GLY A 30 -3.93 16.11 -12.92
C GLY A 30 -2.62 15.39 -13.19
N LEU A 31 -2.53 14.15 -12.76
CA LEU A 31 -1.32 13.35 -12.93
C LEU A 31 -1.32 12.64 -14.26
N LEU A 32 -0.16 12.65 -14.93
CA LEU A 32 0.06 11.99 -16.21
C LEU A 32 0.62 10.58 -15.96
N GLY A 33 -0.03 9.55 -16.49
CA GLY A 33 0.43 8.17 -16.41
C GLY A 33 -0.34 7.24 -17.34
N HIS A 34 0.03 5.97 -17.38
CA HIS A 34 -0.60 4.96 -18.22
C HIS A 34 -1.97 4.50 -17.67
N SER A 35 -2.06 4.28 -16.35
CA SER A 35 -3.30 4.01 -15.61
C SER A 35 -4.03 5.33 -15.30
N ASP A 36 -4.73 5.41 -14.18
CA ASP A 36 -5.26 6.67 -13.64
C ASP A 36 -4.20 7.55 -12.94
N ALA A 37 -2.94 7.12 -12.95
CA ALA A 37 -1.79 7.81 -12.35
C ALA A 37 -1.93 8.13 -10.85
N ASP A 38 -2.63 7.28 -10.10
CA ASP A 38 -2.79 7.42 -8.65
C ASP A 38 -1.47 7.09 -7.94
N VAL A 39 -0.65 8.11 -7.76
CA VAL A 39 0.70 7.99 -7.19
C VAL A 39 0.70 7.44 -5.77
N LEU A 40 -0.34 7.70 -4.97
CA LEU A 40 -0.47 7.16 -3.62
C LEU A 40 -0.69 5.65 -3.63
N VAL A 41 -1.63 5.18 -4.46
CA VAL A 41 -1.94 3.76 -4.57
C VAL A 41 -0.77 2.99 -5.18
N HIS A 42 -0.05 3.57 -6.15
CA HIS A 42 1.16 2.97 -6.73
C HIS A 42 2.24 2.77 -5.66
N ALA A 43 2.52 3.78 -4.83
CA ALA A 43 3.49 3.65 -3.75
C ALA A 43 3.08 2.58 -2.72
N VAL A 44 1.79 2.48 -2.40
CA VAL A 44 1.26 1.45 -1.50
C VAL A 44 1.43 0.05 -2.11
N MET A 45 1.10 -0.12 -3.40
CA MET A 45 1.27 -1.42 -4.07
C MET A 45 2.74 -1.86 -4.09
N ASP A 46 3.66 -0.96 -4.39
CA ASP A 46 5.10 -1.27 -4.39
C ASP A 46 5.61 -1.61 -2.99
N ALA A 47 5.13 -0.92 -1.94
CA ALA A 47 5.47 -1.28 -0.58
C ALA A 47 5.02 -2.72 -0.25
N LEU A 48 3.79 -3.08 -0.59
CA LEU A 48 3.22 -4.40 -0.34
C LEU A 48 3.94 -5.52 -1.11
N LEU A 49 4.14 -5.32 -2.41
CA LEU A 49 4.87 -6.27 -3.28
C LEU A 49 6.32 -6.44 -2.82
N GLY A 50 6.99 -5.34 -2.48
CA GLY A 50 8.36 -5.34 -1.97
C GLY A 50 8.49 -6.11 -0.64
N ALA A 51 7.58 -5.88 0.32
CA ALA A 51 7.54 -6.63 1.58
C ALA A 51 7.36 -8.13 1.35
N ALA A 52 6.54 -8.52 0.38
CA ALA A 52 6.30 -9.91 0.01
C ALA A 52 7.45 -10.53 -0.82
N ALA A 53 8.42 -9.73 -1.28
CA ALA A 53 9.48 -10.10 -2.22
C ALA A 53 8.93 -10.60 -3.58
N LEU A 54 7.83 -9.99 -4.04
CA LEU A 54 7.17 -10.33 -5.30
C LEU A 54 7.58 -9.43 -6.48
N GLY A 55 8.46 -8.45 -6.24
CA GLY A 55 8.90 -7.46 -7.22
C GLY A 55 8.16 -6.14 -7.05
N ASP A 56 7.74 -5.54 -8.15
CA ASP A 56 7.12 -4.22 -8.24
C ASP A 56 5.85 -4.24 -9.11
N ILE A 57 5.16 -3.10 -9.18
CA ILE A 57 3.94 -2.96 -9.99
C ILE A 57 4.22 -3.15 -11.48
N GLY A 58 5.38 -2.74 -11.98
CA GLY A 58 5.74 -2.89 -13.39
C GLY A 58 5.86 -4.35 -13.83
N LYS A 59 6.26 -5.24 -12.92
CA LYS A 59 6.31 -6.69 -13.17
C LYS A 59 4.92 -7.30 -13.31
N HIS A 60 3.96 -6.86 -12.49
CA HIS A 60 2.61 -7.44 -12.43
C HIS A 60 1.63 -6.74 -13.38
N PHE A 61 1.81 -5.45 -13.61
CA PHE A 61 0.92 -4.60 -14.41
C PHE A 61 1.73 -3.75 -15.39
N PRO A 62 2.37 -4.35 -16.40
CA PRO A 62 3.24 -3.62 -17.31
C PRO A 62 2.46 -2.54 -18.08
N ASP A 63 3.03 -1.35 -18.18
CA ASP A 63 2.48 -0.21 -18.89
C ASP A 63 2.42 -0.44 -20.42
N THR A 64 3.09 -1.47 -20.93
CA THR A 64 3.00 -1.93 -22.31
C THR A 64 1.73 -2.72 -22.61
N ASP A 65 1.01 -3.20 -21.58
CA ASP A 65 -0.23 -3.96 -21.77
C ASP A 65 -1.44 -3.01 -21.92
N PRO A 66 -2.11 -3.01 -23.08
CA PRO A 66 -3.29 -2.17 -23.31
C PRO A 66 -4.44 -2.40 -22.30
N ALA A 67 -4.49 -3.58 -21.66
CA ALA A 67 -5.51 -3.89 -20.66
C ALA A 67 -5.47 -2.98 -19.44
N TYR A 68 -4.31 -2.38 -19.15
CA TYR A 68 -4.13 -1.49 -18.00
C TYR A 68 -4.23 0.00 -18.35
N LYS A 69 -4.48 0.34 -19.62
CA LYS A 69 -4.60 1.73 -20.03
C LYS A 69 -5.84 2.38 -19.42
N GLY A 70 -5.63 3.42 -18.60
CA GLY A 70 -6.69 4.16 -17.92
C GLY A 70 -7.41 3.38 -16.82
N ILE A 71 -6.88 2.22 -16.41
CA ILE A 71 -7.46 1.42 -15.34
C ILE A 71 -7.38 2.16 -14.00
N SER A 72 -8.38 1.95 -13.15
CA SER A 72 -8.33 2.42 -11.76
C SER A 72 -7.24 1.68 -10.97
N SER A 73 -6.35 2.43 -10.34
CA SER A 73 -5.31 1.86 -9.48
C SER A 73 -5.87 1.17 -8.24
N ILE A 74 -7.08 1.52 -7.80
CA ILE A 74 -7.79 0.79 -6.74
C ILE A 74 -8.09 -0.65 -7.16
N LEU A 75 -8.44 -0.90 -8.43
CA LEU A 75 -8.62 -2.27 -8.94
C LEU A 75 -7.30 -3.05 -9.00
N LEU A 76 -6.20 -2.36 -9.31
CA LEU A 76 -4.87 -2.98 -9.26
C LEU A 76 -4.46 -3.30 -7.82
N LEU A 77 -4.76 -2.41 -6.87
CA LEU A 77 -4.53 -2.63 -5.45
C LEU A 77 -5.30 -3.86 -4.93
N GLN A 78 -6.54 -4.03 -5.37
CA GLN A 78 -7.33 -5.23 -5.04
C GLN A 78 -6.62 -6.50 -5.52
N LYS A 79 -6.09 -6.50 -6.74
CA LYS A 79 -5.31 -7.65 -7.27
C LYS A 79 -4.03 -7.90 -6.47
N VAL A 80 -3.36 -6.84 -6.00
CA VAL A 80 -2.21 -6.99 -5.10
C VAL A 80 -2.64 -7.62 -3.77
N GLY A 81 -3.77 -7.22 -3.19
CA GLY A 81 -4.34 -7.84 -2.00
C GLY A 81 -4.61 -9.35 -2.20
N GLU A 82 -5.23 -9.73 -3.33
CA GLU A 82 -5.47 -11.13 -3.70
C GLU A 82 -4.15 -11.91 -3.81
N LEU A 83 -3.12 -11.32 -4.43
CA LEU A 83 -1.80 -11.94 -4.55
C LEU A 83 -1.13 -12.15 -3.18
N LEU A 84 -1.29 -11.22 -2.25
CA LEU A 84 -0.79 -11.38 -0.87
C LEU A 84 -1.51 -12.52 -0.14
N GLU A 85 -2.84 -12.62 -0.29
CA GLU A 85 -3.65 -13.73 0.27
C GLU A 85 -3.17 -15.08 -0.27
N GLU A 86 -2.94 -15.20 -1.59
CA GLU A 86 -2.43 -16.42 -2.23
C GLU A 86 -1.07 -16.86 -1.67
N HIS A 87 -0.23 -15.89 -1.29
CA HIS A 87 1.08 -16.15 -0.68
C HIS A 87 1.01 -16.19 0.87
N CYS A 88 -0.17 -16.24 1.45
CA CYS A 88 -0.40 -16.31 2.89
C CYS A 88 0.21 -15.13 3.68
N PHE A 89 0.26 -13.95 3.11
CA PHE A 89 0.65 -12.73 3.82
C PHE A 89 -0.57 -12.01 4.39
N LEU A 90 -0.42 -11.49 5.61
CA LEU A 90 -1.39 -10.62 6.27
C LEU A 90 -0.81 -9.21 6.37
N ILE A 91 -1.63 -8.20 6.04
CA ILE A 91 -1.27 -6.80 6.20
C ILE A 91 -1.50 -6.41 7.66
N GLU A 92 -0.45 -6.01 8.36
CA GLU A 92 -0.54 -5.49 9.72
C GLU A 92 -0.90 -4.00 9.70
N ASN A 93 -0.12 -3.20 8.98
CA ASN A 93 -0.42 -1.79 8.77
C ASN A 93 0.28 -1.23 7.54
N ILE A 94 -0.25 -0.08 7.08
CA ILE A 94 0.31 0.75 6.00
C ILE A 94 0.37 2.18 6.50
N ASP A 95 1.50 2.85 6.31
CA ASP A 95 1.67 4.29 6.52
C ASP A 95 2.18 4.95 5.26
N ALA A 96 1.44 5.92 4.73
CA ALA A 96 1.77 6.59 3.48
C ALA A 96 1.81 8.11 3.64
N THR A 97 2.66 8.75 2.84
CA THR A 97 2.82 10.20 2.80
C THR A 97 2.71 10.69 1.37
N ILE A 98 1.80 11.63 1.14
CA ILE A 98 1.68 12.37 -0.11
C ILE A 98 2.55 13.63 0.00
N ILE A 99 3.40 13.87 -0.99
CA ILE A 99 4.24 15.06 -1.09
C ILE A 99 3.71 15.90 -2.25
N ALA A 100 3.00 16.99 -1.93
CA ALA A 100 2.35 17.85 -2.91
C ALA A 100 2.28 19.28 -2.40
N GLN A 101 2.66 20.25 -3.23
CA GLN A 101 2.52 21.67 -2.91
C GLN A 101 1.05 22.10 -2.90
N ALA A 102 0.28 21.60 -3.84
CA ALA A 102 -1.16 21.81 -3.99
C ALA A 102 -1.78 20.65 -4.79
N PRO A 103 -3.11 20.43 -4.68
CA PRO A 103 -4.06 21.03 -3.77
C PRO A 103 -3.94 20.49 -2.33
N LYS A 104 -4.75 21.02 -1.39
CA LYS A 104 -4.82 20.48 -0.04
C LYS A 104 -5.43 19.09 -0.03
N MET A 105 -4.69 18.09 0.44
CA MET A 105 -5.11 16.67 0.49
C MET A 105 -6.02 16.35 1.68
N ARG A 106 -5.89 17.10 2.77
CA ARG A 106 -6.56 16.79 4.05
C ARG A 106 -8.06 16.51 3.96
N PRO A 107 -8.87 17.25 3.18
CA PRO A 107 -10.32 16.98 3.09
C PRO A 107 -10.67 15.62 2.48
N HIS A 108 -9.72 14.99 1.79
CA HIS A 108 -9.92 13.77 1.01
C HIS A 108 -9.28 12.53 1.66
N ILE A 109 -8.44 12.71 2.69
CA ILE A 109 -7.62 11.64 3.28
C ILE A 109 -8.47 10.49 3.83
N ASP A 110 -9.56 10.78 4.53
CA ASP A 110 -10.40 9.73 5.13
C ASP A 110 -11.03 8.85 4.06
N GLN A 111 -11.48 9.44 2.94
CA GLN A 111 -12.01 8.66 1.82
C GLN A 111 -10.90 7.86 1.11
N MET A 112 -9.70 8.40 0.95
CA MET A 112 -8.55 7.66 0.40
C MET A 112 -8.25 6.42 1.23
N ARG A 113 -8.20 6.56 2.55
CA ARG A 113 -7.99 5.46 3.49
C ARG A 113 -9.07 4.39 3.35
N GLN A 114 -10.34 4.81 3.30
CA GLN A 114 -11.46 3.88 3.17
C GLN A 114 -11.41 3.11 1.85
N ASN A 115 -11.17 3.80 0.72
CA ASN A 115 -11.07 3.14 -0.59
C ASN A 115 -9.98 2.07 -0.62
N MET A 116 -8.81 2.36 -0.05
CA MET A 116 -7.70 1.40 0.01
C MET A 116 -7.98 0.26 0.98
N ALA A 117 -8.60 0.54 2.12
CA ALA A 117 -8.98 -0.48 3.10
C ALA A 117 -9.99 -1.46 2.51
N ASP A 118 -11.01 -0.96 1.82
CA ASP A 118 -12.02 -1.77 1.15
C ASP A 118 -11.40 -2.64 0.05
N ALA A 119 -10.49 -2.08 -0.76
CA ALA A 119 -9.79 -2.82 -1.81
C ALA A 119 -8.93 -3.96 -1.25
N LEU A 120 -8.27 -3.73 -0.11
CA LEU A 120 -7.39 -4.70 0.55
C LEU A 120 -8.15 -5.61 1.55
N LYS A 121 -9.45 -5.37 1.79
CA LYS A 121 -10.29 -6.09 2.75
C LYS A 121 -9.72 -6.08 4.17
N ILE A 122 -9.19 -4.94 4.59
CA ILE A 122 -8.63 -4.72 5.93
C ILE A 122 -9.38 -3.61 6.65
N ASP A 123 -9.17 -3.48 7.96
CA ASP A 123 -9.77 -2.40 8.73
C ASP A 123 -9.10 -1.05 8.40
N VAL A 124 -9.87 0.02 8.32
CA VAL A 124 -9.38 1.36 8.01
C VAL A 124 -8.34 1.87 9.01
N SER A 125 -8.36 1.36 10.24
CA SER A 125 -7.35 1.68 11.26
C SER A 125 -5.95 1.14 10.95
N GLN A 126 -5.85 0.18 10.02
CA GLN A 126 -4.58 -0.37 9.55
C GLN A 126 -3.91 0.51 8.49
N ILE A 127 -4.60 1.55 7.97
CA ILE A 127 -4.06 2.46 6.97
C ILE A 127 -4.02 3.88 7.51
N ASN A 128 -2.84 4.48 7.49
CA ASN A 128 -2.65 5.90 7.72
C ASN A 128 -2.20 6.58 6.43
N VAL A 129 -2.75 7.77 6.16
CA VAL A 129 -2.32 8.66 5.08
C VAL A 129 -2.11 10.06 5.66
N LYS A 130 -1.00 10.64 5.35
CA LYS A 130 -0.65 12.03 5.69
C LYS A 130 -0.15 12.75 4.45
N ALA A 131 -0.18 14.07 4.47
CA ALA A 131 0.31 14.88 3.37
C ALA A 131 1.22 15.99 3.90
N THR A 132 2.24 16.31 3.12
CA THR A 132 3.18 17.39 3.39
C THR A 132 3.51 18.15 2.12
N THR A 133 4.02 19.38 2.28
CA THR A 133 4.69 20.14 1.22
C THR A 133 6.20 19.98 1.36
N GLU A 134 6.95 20.39 0.34
CA GLU A 134 8.40 20.59 0.42
C GLU A 134 8.76 22.07 0.52
N GLU A 135 7.84 22.90 1.05
CA GLU A 135 8.06 24.34 1.31
C GLU A 135 8.56 25.12 0.08
N GLY A 136 8.04 24.76 -1.10
CA GLY A 136 8.45 25.36 -2.38
C GLY A 136 9.73 24.79 -2.98
N LEU A 137 10.35 23.80 -2.36
CA LEU A 137 11.59 23.20 -2.82
C LEU A 137 11.34 22.04 -3.79
N GLY A 138 12.27 21.85 -4.73
CA GLY A 138 12.24 20.73 -5.67
C GLY A 138 11.05 20.77 -6.64
N PHE A 139 10.84 19.68 -7.36
CA PHE A 139 9.81 19.57 -8.39
C PHE A 139 8.38 19.53 -7.79
N THR A 140 8.23 18.95 -6.60
CA THR A 140 6.93 18.97 -5.91
C THR A 140 6.60 20.36 -5.41
N GLY A 141 7.59 21.06 -4.83
CA GLY A 141 7.44 22.44 -4.37
C GLY A 141 7.18 23.44 -5.51
N ALA A 142 7.76 23.18 -6.70
CA ALA A 142 7.50 23.94 -7.91
C ALA A 142 6.13 23.62 -8.57
N GLY A 143 5.40 22.60 -8.08
CA GLY A 143 4.13 22.17 -8.68
C GLY A 143 4.28 21.50 -10.04
N GLU A 144 5.42 20.87 -10.30
CA GLU A 144 5.69 20.12 -11.52
C GLU A 144 5.21 18.67 -11.45
N GLY A 145 5.09 18.13 -10.22
CA GLY A 145 4.65 16.78 -9.96
C GLY A 145 4.19 16.58 -8.52
N ILE A 146 3.64 15.39 -8.28
CA ILE A 146 3.31 14.90 -6.94
C ILE A 146 4.05 13.57 -6.77
N SER A 147 4.63 13.36 -5.59
CA SER A 147 5.18 12.08 -5.20
C SER A 147 4.48 11.51 -3.97
N ALA A 148 4.60 10.21 -3.79
CA ALA A 148 4.13 9.53 -2.60
C ALA A 148 5.14 8.50 -2.13
N GLN A 149 5.16 8.28 -0.83
CA GLN A 149 5.93 7.23 -0.18
C GLN A 149 4.99 6.39 0.68
N ALA A 150 5.24 5.09 0.74
CA ALA A 150 4.50 4.19 1.61
C ALA A 150 5.46 3.22 2.29
N ILE A 151 5.13 2.87 3.52
CA ILE A 151 5.77 1.78 4.26
C ILE A 151 4.66 0.85 4.71
N CYS A 152 4.88 -0.45 4.60
CA CYS A 152 3.97 -1.45 5.13
C CYS A 152 4.67 -2.47 6.00
N LEU A 153 3.92 -3.07 6.89
CA LEU A 153 4.31 -4.24 7.66
C LEU A 153 3.41 -5.40 7.27
N LEU A 154 4.02 -6.49 6.80
CA LEU A 154 3.35 -7.75 6.56
C LEU A 154 3.71 -8.76 7.64
N ASN A 155 2.75 -9.59 7.99
CA ASN A 155 2.97 -10.78 8.76
C ASN A 155 2.78 -12.02 7.87
N SER A 156 3.53 -13.09 8.11
CA SER A 156 3.25 -14.38 7.52
C SER A 156 2.92 -15.35 8.64
N PRO A 157 1.92 -16.23 8.47
CA PRO A 157 1.67 -17.29 9.42
C PRO A 157 2.96 -18.05 9.69
N MET A 158 3.24 -18.37 10.97
CA MET A 158 4.40 -19.16 11.36
C MET A 158 4.47 -20.42 10.51
N GLY A 159 5.49 -20.56 9.67
CA GLY A 159 5.71 -21.75 8.85
C GLY A 159 6.37 -21.53 7.49
N LEU A 160 6.31 -20.35 6.89
CA LEU A 160 6.91 -20.13 5.56
C LEU A 160 8.45 -20.05 5.57
N TYR A 161 9.07 -19.91 6.74
CA TYR A 161 10.53 -19.90 6.88
C TYR A 161 11.11 -21.19 7.47
N ASP A 162 10.26 -22.14 7.84
CA ASP A 162 10.67 -23.32 8.59
C ASP A 162 10.56 -24.61 7.79
N GLN A 163 11.07 -24.59 6.54
CA GLN A 163 11.28 -25.86 5.82
C GLN A 163 12.40 -26.71 6.42
N ASN A 164 13.07 -26.25 7.48
CA ASN A 164 14.15 -26.95 8.18
C ASN A 164 13.94 -27.13 9.69
N VAL A 165 12.79 -26.75 10.26
CA VAL A 165 12.50 -27.14 11.64
C VAL A 165 11.74 -28.45 11.64
N THR A 166 12.46 -29.53 11.87
CA THR A 166 11.91 -30.78 12.33
C THR A 166 10.97 -30.47 13.49
N LEU A 167 9.70 -30.86 13.36
CA LEU A 167 8.70 -30.76 14.41
C LEU A 167 9.23 -31.46 15.66
N SER A 168 9.97 -30.77 16.52
CA SER A 168 10.15 -31.21 17.89
C SER A 168 8.81 -30.93 18.57
N LEU A 169 8.07 -32.01 18.80
CA LEU A 169 6.87 -32.03 19.64
C LEU A 169 7.19 -31.32 20.96
N ILE A 170 6.73 -30.09 21.11
CA ILE A 170 6.68 -29.44 22.40
C ILE A 170 5.62 -30.22 23.18
N HIS A 171 6.08 -31.13 24.02
CA HIS A 171 5.24 -31.74 25.05
C HIS A 171 4.88 -30.61 26.03
N ILE A 172 3.68 -30.08 25.92
CA ILE A 172 3.07 -29.29 27.00
C ILE A 172 2.67 -30.30 28.05
N SER A 173 3.54 -30.49 29.06
CA SER A 173 3.17 -31.23 30.24
C SER A 173 2.10 -30.42 30.99
N GLU A 174 0.88 -30.99 31.12
CA GLU A 174 -0.15 -30.46 31.97
C GLU A 174 0.39 -30.30 33.43
N PRO A 175 0.07 -29.18 34.08
CA PRO A 175 0.41 -29.04 35.50
C PRO A 175 -0.40 -30.05 36.32
N THR A 176 0.31 -31.00 36.90
CA THR A 176 -0.26 -31.96 37.86
C THR A 176 -0.98 -31.24 38.98
N ARG A 177 -2.30 -31.37 39.05
CA ARG A 177 -3.11 -30.96 40.18
C ARG A 177 -2.69 -31.81 41.40
N ARG A 178 -2.00 -31.21 42.33
CA ARG A 178 -1.84 -31.79 43.71
C ARG A 178 -3.19 -31.76 44.40
N VAL A 179 -3.81 -32.92 44.54
CA VAL A 179 -4.90 -33.11 45.51
C VAL A 179 -4.25 -33.28 46.86
N VAL A 180 -4.44 -32.31 47.75
CA VAL A 180 -4.15 -32.46 49.17
C VAL A 180 -5.41 -33.05 49.83
N ILE A 181 -5.31 -34.28 50.30
CA ILE A 181 -6.33 -34.89 51.17
C ILE A 181 -5.80 -34.72 52.59
N SER A 182 -6.54 -34.04 53.41
CA SER A 182 -6.43 -34.03 54.89
C SER A 182 -7.53 -34.88 55.45
#